data_fad4520bba7209b06c8f1bb2381e9d9f
#
_entry.id   fad4520bba7209b06c8f1bb2381e9d9f
#
_cell.length_a   1.000
_cell.length_b   1.000
_cell.length_c   1.000
_cell.angle_alpha   90.00
_cell.angle_beta   90.00
_cell.angle_gamma   90.00
#
_symmetry.space_group_name_H-M   'P 1'
#
loop_
_entity.id
_entity.type
_entity.pdbx_description
1 polymer ?
#
loop_
_entity_poly.entity_id
_entity_poly.type
_entity_poly.pdbx_seq_one_letter_code
_entity_poly.pdbx_strand_id
1 'polypeptide(L)'
;MKQEEAVHVITASLKKDESVQAIFLKGSMGRNEYDENSDVDLYCLVDEKDKKAFLTRRKEHLEAYDQLLFYDEIFIIAPQIIAVYDNMLHLDLFTVTDESLIEKDYFSILYDKQQLTLSNHEFIEHVDDTAFFLFQYEKAHRRGNDIWAVHMLNHVMVHYSRVLLHRYYPERAQLGLKTIDSTFQQEQLQRVKEIFQNLTVNDHEEASMDIIEWLKDEEAWINEQVKGTIYTKKFLHRMIHGE
;
A
#
# COMPACT_ATOMS: atom_id res chain seq x y z
N MET A 1 -14.41 -15.54 -12.44
CA MET A 1 -14.85 -14.21 -11.88
C MET A 1 -14.64 -13.13 -12.93
N LYS A 2 -15.25 -11.92 -12.76
CA LYS A 2 -15.07 -10.80 -13.72
C LYS A 2 -13.58 -10.44 -13.93
N GLN A 3 -12.76 -10.56 -12.89
CA GLN A 3 -11.31 -10.33 -12.95
C GLN A 3 -10.61 -11.31 -13.90
N GLU A 4 -10.90 -12.60 -13.78
CA GLU A 4 -10.30 -13.64 -14.65
C GLU A 4 -10.70 -13.48 -16.11
N GLU A 5 -11.98 -13.12 -16.35
CA GLU A 5 -12.49 -12.86 -17.68
C GLU A 5 -11.79 -11.65 -18.31
N ALA A 6 -11.67 -10.53 -17.56
CA ALA A 6 -10.97 -9.34 -18.01
C ALA A 6 -9.51 -9.65 -18.33
N VAL A 7 -8.79 -10.32 -17.42
CA VAL A 7 -7.40 -10.75 -17.67
C VAL A 7 -7.29 -11.59 -18.92
N HIS A 8 -8.18 -12.55 -19.12
CA HIS A 8 -8.16 -13.42 -20.30
C HIS A 8 -8.36 -12.62 -21.60
N VAL A 9 -9.38 -11.77 -21.66
CA VAL A 9 -9.73 -11.00 -22.86
C VAL A 9 -8.65 -9.96 -23.18
N ILE A 10 -8.23 -9.18 -22.17
CA ILE A 10 -7.23 -8.12 -22.36
C ILE A 10 -5.86 -8.71 -22.72
N THR A 11 -5.44 -9.80 -22.06
CA THR A 11 -4.21 -10.51 -22.42
C THR A 11 -4.26 -11.03 -23.85
N ALA A 12 -5.41 -11.56 -24.29
CA ALA A 12 -5.58 -12.02 -25.68
C ALA A 12 -5.51 -10.86 -26.70
N SER A 13 -5.96 -9.67 -26.31
CA SER A 13 -5.83 -8.45 -27.12
C SER A 13 -4.38 -7.96 -27.15
N LEU A 14 -3.73 -7.83 -25.98
CA LEU A 14 -2.34 -7.40 -25.87
C LEU A 14 -1.37 -8.31 -26.63
N LYS A 15 -1.58 -9.62 -26.62
CA LYS A 15 -0.75 -10.57 -27.38
C LYS A 15 -0.75 -10.38 -28.90
N LYS A 16 -1.71 -9.63 -29.44
CA LYS A 16 -1.78 -9.30 -30.88
C LYS A 16 -0.95 -8.06 -31.24
N ASP A 17 -0.53 -7.29 -30.25
CA ASP A 17 0.32 -6.13 -30.43
C ASP A 17 1.79 -6.58 -30.49
N GLU A 18 2.42 -6.32 -31.63
CA GLU A 18 3.82 -6.73 -31.88
C GLU A 18 4.83 -6.10 -30.95
N SER A 19 4.47 -4.98 -30.29
CA SER A 19 5.32 -4.32 -29.28
C SER A 19 5.38 -5.07 -27.96
N VAL A 20 4.40 -5.94 -27.69
CA VAL A 20 4.27 -6.62 -26.40
C VAL A 20 5.21 -7.82 -26.33
N GLN A 21 6.13 -7.79 -25.39
CA GLN A 21 7.11 -8.86 -25.15
C GLN A 21 6.64 -9.84 -24.08
N ALA A 22 6.02 -9.33 -22.99
CA ALA A 22 5.51 -10.14 -21.92
C ALA A 22 4.36 -9.45 -21.19
N ILE A 23 3.54 -10.22 -20.49
CA ILE A 23 2.41 -9.75 -19.71
C ILE A 23 2.45 -10.42 -18.34
N PHE A 24 2.25 -9.66 -17.26
CA PHE A 24 2.36 -10.15 -15.90
C PHE A 24 1.17 -9.69 -15.07
N LEU A 25 0.72 -10.54 -14.15
CA LEU A 25 -0.20 -10.16 -13.09
C LEU A 25 0.56 -9.78 -11.82
N LYS A 26 0.04 -8.79 -11.12
CA LYS A 26 0.49 -8.31 -9.83
C LYS A 26 -0.60 -8.39 -8.76
N GLY A 27 -0.33 -7.70 -7.65
CA GLY A 27 -1.30 -7.52 -6.59
C GLY A 27 -1.83 -8.84 -6.02
N SER A 28 -3.08 -8.83 -5.64
CA SER A 28 -3.77 -9.99 -5.09
C SER A 28 -3.88 -11.14 -6.10
N MET A 29 -4.14 -10.82 -7.38
CA MET A 29 -4.21 -11.84 -8.43
C MET A 29 -2.86 -12.51 -8.70
N GLY A 30 -1.77 -11.75 -8.72
CA GLY A 30 -0.42 -12.28 -8.89
C GLY A 30 0.00 -13.22 -7.77
N ARG A 31 -0.53 -13.04 -6.56
CA ARG A 31 -0.29 -13.89 -5.38
C ARG A 31 -1.31 -15.01 -5.20
N ASN A 32 -2.32 -15.07 -6.07
CA ASN A 32 -3.48 -15.98 -5.93
C ASN A 32 -4.25 -15.80 -4.61
N GLU A 33 -4.41 -14.55 -4.17
CA GLU A 33 -5.09 -14.12 -2.94
C GLU A 33 -6.28 -13.18 -3.25
N TYR A 34 -6.87 -13.27 -4.43
CA TYR A 34 -7.91 -12.39 -4.90
C TYR A 34 -9.33 -12.92 -4.63
N ASP A 35 -10.27 -12.00 -4.59
CA ASP A 35 -11.69 -12.24 -4.43
C ASP A 35 -12.52 -11.42 -5.42
N GLU A 36 -13.84 -11.42 -5.27
CA GLU A 36 -14.77 -10.69 -6.14
C GLU A 36 -14.63 -9.16 -6.09
N ASN A 37 -13.98 -8.63 -5.05
CA ASN A 37 -13.75 -7.20 -4.84
C ASN A 37 -12.33 -6.75 -5.21
N SER A 38 -11.47 -7.71 -5.58
CA SER A 38 -10.09 -7.40 -5.96
C SER A 38 -10.04 -6.65 -7.28
N ASP A 39 -9.10 -5.72 -7.37
CA ASP A 39 -8.66 -5.09 -8.61
C ASP A 39 -7.77 -6.03 -9.44
N VAL A 40 -7.47 -5.61 -10.65
CA VAL A 40 -6.56 -6.32 -11.56
C VAL A 40 -5.34 -5.44 -11.81
N ASP A 41 -4.18 -5.85 -11.34
CA ASP A 41 -2.90 -5.21 -11.66
C ASP A 41 -2.22 -5.96 -12.82
N LEU A 42 -2.26 -5.40 -14.02
CA LEU A 42 -1.69 -5.99 -15.23
C LEU A 42 -0.47 -5.20 -15.69
N TYR A 43 0.64 -5.89 -15.91
CA TYR A 43 1.90 -5.32 -16.38
C TYR A 43 2.19 -5.80 -17.78
N CYS A 44 2.45 -4.86 -18.68
CA CYS A 44 2.81 -5.11 -20.07
C CYS A 44 4.24 -4.65 -20.31
N LEU A 45 5.13 -5.60 -20.63
CA LEU A 45 6.50 -5.33 -21.05
C LEU A 45 6.54 -5.04 -22.53
N VAL A 46 7.14 -3.92 -22.91
CA VAL A 46 7.36 -3.52 -24.30
C VAL A 46 8.81 -3.08 -24.51
N ASP A 47 9.31 -3.14 -25.74
CA ASP A 47 10.60 -2.56 -26.07
C ASP A 47 10.60 -1.03 -25.89
N GLU A 48 11.69 -0.44 -25.39
CA GLU A 48 11.80 1.01 -25.17
C GLU A 48 11.53 1.80 -26.47
N LYS A 49 12.00 1.30 -27.61
CA LYS A 49 11.76 1.92 -28.93
C LYS A 49 10.27 2.01 -29.31
N ASP A 50 9.46 1.05 -28.85
CA ASP A 50 8.03 0.91 -29.19
C ASP A 50 7.11 1.52 -28.13
N LYS A 51 7.63 1.80 -26.92
CA LYS A 51 6.91 2.33 -25.77
C LYS A 51 6.01 3.51 -26.10
N LYS A 52 6.57 4.54 -26.77
CA LYS A 52 5.79 5.73 -27.11
C LYS A 52 4.59 5.42 -28.01
N ALA A 53 4.76 4.56 -29.00
CA ALA A 53 3.70 4.14 -29.89
C ALA A 53 2.67 3.24 -29.15
N PHE A 54 3.12 2.34 -28.28
CA PHE A 54 2.25 1.51 -27.48
C PHE A 54 1.37 2.33 -26.54
N LEU A 55 1.94 3.33 -25.86
CA LEU A 55 1.18 4.21 -24.95
C LEU A 55 -0.01 4.90 -25.62
N THR A 56 0.05 5.21 -26.92
CA THR A 56 -1.06 5.86 -27.63
C THR A 56 -2.24 4.94 -27.95
N ARG A 57 -2.04 3.61 -27.95
CA ARG A 57 -3.07 2.63 -28.32
C ARG A 57 -3.42 1.63 -27.20
N ARG A 58 -2.68 1.62 -26.08
CA ARG A 58 -2.90 0.66 -24.99
C ARG A 58 -4.32 0.67 -24.41
N LYS A 59 -5.02 1.80 -24.49
CA LYS A 59 -6.43 1.93 -24.10
C LYS A 59 -7.34 1.02 -24.91
N GLU A 60 -7.07 0.84 -26.22
CA GLU A 60 -7.86 -0.01 -27.10
C GLU A 60 -7.86 -1.48 -26.64
N HIS A 61 -6.76 -1.93 -26.01
CA HIS A 61 -6.68 -3.27 -25.43
C HIS A 61 -7.58 -3.44 -24.20
N LEU A 62 -7.77 -2.38 -23.41
CA LEU A 62 -8.69 -2.37 -22.27
C LEU A 62 -10.15 -2.38 -22.76
N GLU A 63 -10.45 -1.61 -23.78
CA GLU A 63 -11.79 -1.55 -24.42
C GLU A 63 -12.18 -2.87 -25.11
N ALA A 64 -11.23 -3.78 -25.33
CA ALA A 64 -11.53 -5.11 -25.85
C ALA A 64 -12.33 -5.98 -24.87
N TYR A 65 -12.25 -5.71 -23.54
CA TYR A 65 -13.00 -6.46 -22.54
C TYR A 65 -14.43 -5.94 -22.41
N ASP A 66 -14.59 -4.66 -22.15
CA ASP A 66 -15.90 -4.02 -22.00
C ASP A 66 -15.78 -2.50 -22.14
N GLN A 67 -16.91 -1.81 -22.14
CA GLN A 67 -16.93 -0.35 -22.17
C GLN A 67 -16.36 0.24 -20.88
N LEU A 68 -15.43 1.19 -21.05
CA LEU A 68 -14.86 1.94 -19.94
C LEU A 68 -15.86 2.96 -19.41
N LEU A 69 -16.20 2.86 -18.13
CA LEU A 69 -16.95 3.88 -17.41
C LEU A 69 -16.04 5.08 -17.09
N PHE A 70 -14.78 4.81 -16.73
CA PHE A 70 -13.78 5.81 -16.39
C PHE A 70 -12.39 5.31 -16.76
N TYR A 71 -11.50 6.19 -17.14
CA TYR A 71 -10.06 5.93 -17.21
C TYR A 71 -9.27 7.20 -16.91
N ASP A 72 -8.06 7.02 -16.39
CA ASP A 72 -7.07 8.07 -16.19
C ASP A 72 -5.66 7.55 -16.48
N GLU A 73 -4.76 8.43 -16.91
CA GLU A 73 -3.37 8.11 -17.21
C GLU A 73 -2.46 8.72 -16.15
N ILE A 74 -1.68 7.88 -15.48
CA ILE A 74 -0.76 8.26 -14.41
C ILE A 74 0.66 7.88 -14.80
N PHE A 75 1.64 8.74 -14.43
CA PHE A 75 3.05 8.59 -14.77
C PHE A 75 3.96 8.73 -13.53
N ILE A 76 3.55 8.17 -12.40
CA ILE A 76 4.30 8.30 -11.13
C ILE A 76 5.42 7.27 -11.03
N ILE A 77 5.08 5.98 -11.13
CA ILE A 77 6.04 4.87 -10.99
C ILE A 77 6.42 4.34 -12.36
N ALA A 78 5.42 4.08 -13.18
CA ALA A 78 5.52 3.70 -14.58
C ALA A 78 4.29 4.28 -15.30
N PRO A 79 4.30 4.41 -16.65
CA PRO A 79 3.10 4.77 -17.37
C PRO A 79 1.98 3.77 -17.09
N GLN A 80 0.92 4.23 -16.43
CA GLN A 80 -0.23 3.43 -15.97
C GLN A 80 -1.51 3.98 -16.60
N ILE A 81 -2.45 3.10 -16.94
CA ILE A 81 -3.87 3.46 -17.11
C ILE A 81 -4.63 2.84 -15.94
N ILE A 82 -5.35 3.67 -15.20
CA ILE A 82 -6.41 3.24 -14.30
C ILE A 82 -7.69 3.14 -15.13
N ALA A 83 -8.34 1.99 -15.10
CA ALA A 83 -9.58 1.75 -15.83
C ALA A 83 -10.67 1.23 -14.87
N VAL A 84 -11.88 1.77 -15.01
CA VAL A 84 -13.06 1.26 -14.32
C VAL A 84 -14.11 0.94 -15.38
N TYR A 85 -14.67 -0.25 -15.31
CA TYR A 85 -15.71 -0.73 -16.23
C TYR A 85 -17.12 -0.60 -15.63
N ASP A 86 -18.15 -0.69 -16.47
CA ASP A 86 -19.56 -0.60 -16.02
C ASP A 86 -19.92 -1.63 -14.94
N ASN A 87 -19.29 -2.80 -14.97
CA ASN A 87 -19.46 -3.84 -13.93
C ASN A 87 -18.66 -3.57 -12.63
N MET A 88 -18.15 -2.34 -12.48
CA MET A 88 -17.35 -1.90 -11.33
C MET A 88 -16.08 -2.73 -11.13
N LEU A 89 -15.49 -3.27 -12.20
CA LEU A 89 -14.14 -3.81 -12.17
C LEU A 89 -13.15 -2.66 -12.30
N HIS A 90 -12.21 -2.59 -11.36
CA HIS A 90 -11.05 -1.74 -11.43
C HIS A 90 -9.88 -2.53 -12.03
N LEU A 91 -9.18 -1.95 -12.99
CA LEU A 91 -8.00 -2.54 -13.61
C LEU A 91 -6.92 -1.48 -13.83
N ASP A 92 -5.71 -1.80 -13.41
CA ASP A 92 -4.51 -1.03 -13.65
C ASP A 92 -3.63 -1.71 -14.71
N LEU A 93 -3.40 -1.01 -15.83
CA LEU A 93 -2.47 -1.45 -16.87
C LEU A 93 -1.19 -0.63 -16.81
N PHE A 94 -0.11 -1.25 -16.36
CA PHE A 94 1.22 -0.66 -16.35
C PHE A 94 1.99 -1.01 -17.62
N THR A 95 2.69 -0.03 -18.18
CA THR A 95 3.60 -0.23 -19.31
C THR A 95 5.03 -0.11 -18.83
N VAL A 96 5.80 -1.18 -18.96
CA VAL A 96 7.19 -1.27 -18.49
C VAL A 96 8.12 -1.68 -19.63
N THR A 97 9.40 -1.36 -19.47
CA THR A 97 10.47 -1.77 -20.39
C THR A 97 11.57 -2.49 -19.62
N ASP A 98 12.45 -3.21 -20.29
CA ASP A 98 13.58 -3.89 -19.63
C ASP A 98 14.41 -2.93 -18.78
N GLU A 99 14.64 -1.70 -19.26
CA GLU A 99 15.38 -0.68 -18.51
C GLU A 99 14.64 -0.24 -17.24
N SER A 100 13.33 -0.02 -17.34
CA SER A 100 12.51 0.36 -16.17
C SER A 100 12.33 -0.80 -15.18
N LEU A 101 12.45 -2.04 -15.65
CA LEU A 101 12.48 -3.23 -14.81
C LEU A 101 13.75 -3.33 -13.98
N ILE A 102 14.91 -3.13 -14.63
CA ILE A 102 16.23 -3.25 -14.02
C ILE A 102 16.49 -2.11 -13.04
N GLU A 103 16.18 -0.87 -13.43
CA GLU A 103 16.46 0.33 -12.65
C GLU A 103 15.66 0.43 -11.33
N LYS A 104 14.50 -0.21 -11.26
CA LYS A 104 13.60 -0.06 -10.12
C LYS A 104 13.45 -1.30 -9.26
N ASP A 105 14.24 -2.34 -9.54
CA ASP A 105 14.11 -3.64 -8.85
C ASP A 105 12.66 -4.18 -8.83
N TYR A 106 11.87 -3.69 -9.79
CA TYR A 106 10.43 -3.71 -9.77
C TYR A 106 9.87 -5.11 -9.96
N PHE A 107 10.64 -6.00 -10.60
CA PHE A 107 10.26 -7.39 -10.87
C PHE A 107 10.75 -8.37 -9.81
N SER A 108 11.88 -8.11 -9.20
CA SER A 108 12.33 -8.92 -8.08
C SER A 108 11.32 -8.83 -6.94
N ILE A 109 10.69 -7.67 -6.73
CA ILE A 109 9.65 -7.40 -5.72
C ILE A 109 8.37 -8.24 -5.91
N LEU A 110 8.10 -8.81 -7.07
CA LEU A 110 6.82 -9.45 -7.37
C LEU A 110 6.76 -10.94 -7.11
N TYR A 111 7.89 -11.61 -7.03
CA TYR A 111 7.97 -13.07 -6.95
C TYR A 111 8.54 -13.60 -5.65
N ASP A 112 9.10 -12.75 -4.81
CA ASP A 112 9.68 -13.18 -3.56
C ASP A 112 8.77 -12.77 -2.40
N LYS A 113 8.23 -13.73 -1.66
CA LYS A 113 7.48 -13.49 -0.43
C LYS A 113 8.24 -12.59 0.55
N GLN A 114 9.58 -12.63 0.53
CA GLN A 114 10.42 -11.77 1.35
C GLN A 114 10.29 -10.28 1.01
N GLN A 115 9.77 -9.94 -0.15
CA GLN A 115 9.67 -8.55 -0.60
C GLN A 115 8.42 -7.79 -0.14
N LEU A 116 7.53 -8.47 0.53
CA LEU A 116 6.50 -7.82 1.33
C LEU A 116 7.02 -7.50 2.75
N THR A 117 8.29 -7.83 3.06
CA THR A 117 8.99 -7.39 4.27
C THR A 117 9.47 -5.95 4.11
N LEU A 118 9.60 -5.24 5.22
CA LEU A 118 10.27 -3.94 5.23
C LEU A 118 11.78 -4.12 5.30
N SER A 119 12.52 -3.37 4.51
CA SER A 119 13.94 -3.14 4.76
C SER A 119 14.13 -2.37 6.07
N ASN A 120 15.35 -2.36 6.61
CA ASN A 120 15.63 -1.57 7.82
C ASN A 120 15.37 -0.07 7.62
N HIS A 121 15.60 0.46 6.41
CA HIS A 121 15.32 1.85 6.08
C HIS A 121 13.81 2.14 6.12
N GLU A 122 13.01 1.36 5.40
CA GLU A 122 11.54 1.51 5.38
C GLU A 122 10.94 1.33 6.78
N PHE A 123 11.46 0.38 7.58
CA PHE A 123 11.02 0.21 8.96
C PHE A 123 11.26 1.47 9.78
N ILE A 124 12.45 2.07 9.70
CA ILE A 124 12.79 3.31 10.40
C ILE A 124 11.89 4.45 9.91
N GLU A 125 11.66 4.60 8.62
CA GLU A 125 10.75 5.61 8.07
C GLU A 125 9.34 5.45 8.64
N HIS A 126 8.81 4.23 8.73
CA HIS A 126 7.49 4.02 9.32
C HIS A 126 7.43 4.30 10.82
N VAL A 127 8.50 4.07 11.56
CA VAL A 127 8.60 4.47 12.98
C VAL A 127 8.65 5.99 13.12
N ASP A 128 9.46 6.66 12.28
CA ASP A 128 9.59 8.12 12.27
C ASP A 128 8.25 8.79 11.90
N ASP A 129 7.57 8.28 10.87
CA ASP A 129 6.25 8.78 10.45
C ASP A 129 5.18 8.56 11.52
N THR A 130 5.19 7.39 12.19
CA THR A 130 4.30 7.14 13.34
C THR A 130 4.48 8.20 14.41
N ALA A 131 5.72 8.46 14.83
CA ALA A 131 6.03 9.49 15.82
C ALA A 131 5.69 10.90 15.32
N PHE A 132 5.97 11.21 14.05
CA PHE A 132 5.69 12.51 13.46
C PHE A 132 4.21 12.81 13.37
N PHE A 133 3.39 11.84 12.96
CA PHE A 133 1.94 12.05 12.91
C PHE A 133 1.30 12.12 14.28
N LEU A 134 1.84 11.43 15.32
CA LEU A 134 1.45 11.66 16.71
C LEU A 134 1.76 13.09 17.16
N PHE A 135 2.92 13.62 16.82
CA PHE A 135 3.26 15.01 17.08
C PHE A 135 2.30 15.99 16.40
N GLN A 136 1.93 15.73 15.15
CA GLN A 136 0.94 16.56 14.44
C GLN A 136 -0.45 16.44 15.07
N TYR A 137 -0.82 15.24 15.54
CA TYR A 137 -2.05 15.02 16.29
C TYR A 137 -2.10 15.88 17.55
N GLU A 138 -1.06 15.87 18.40
CA GLU A 138 -1.01 16.69 19.59
C GLU A 138 -1.19 18.19 19.29
N LYS A 139 -0.57 18.67 18.22
CA LYS A 139 -0.72 20.07 17.78
C LYS A 139 -2.14 20.39 17.33
N ALA A 140 -2.80 19.48 16.64
CA ALA A 140 -4.18 19.63 16.20
C ALA A 140 -5.14 19.63 17.39
N HIS A 141 -5.00 18.64 18.27
CA HIS A 141 -5.79 18.49 19.49
C HIS A 141 -5.70 19.74 20.40
N ARG A 142 -4.50 20.23 20.71
CA ARG A 142 -4.29 21.43 21.53
C ARG A 142 -4.91 22.72 20.93
N ARG A 143 -5.24 22.71 19.65
CA ARG A 143 -5.91 23.81 18.95
C ARG A 143 -7.41 23.62 18.83
N GLY A 144 -7.98 22.51 19.31
CA GLY A 144 -9.38 22.14 19.13
C GLY A 144 -9.73 21.87 17.67
N ASN A 145 -8.77 21.36 16.88
CA ASN A 145 -8.99 21.00 15.47
C ASN A 145 -9.22 19.50 15.35
N ASP A 146 -10.36 19.03 15.82
CA ASP A 146 -10.66 17.61 15.98
C ASP A 146 -10.73 16.87 14.64
N ILE A 147 -11.21 17.50 13.56
CA ILE A 147 -11.21 16.89 12.21
C ILE A 147 -9.77 16.61 11.76
N TRP A 148 -8.85 17.57 11.96
CA TRP A 148 -7.45 17.36 11.60
C TRP A 148 -6.75 16.39 12.56
N ALA A 149 -7.14 16.36 13.83
CA ALA A 149 -6.65 15.40 14.81
C ALA A 149 -6.97 13.95 14.39
N VAL A 150 -8.23 13.68 14.06
CA VAL A 150 -8.64 12.36 13.52
C VAL A 150 -7.87 12.00 12.25
N HIS A 151 -7.67 12.94 11.34
CA HIS A 151 -6.91 12.72 10.13
C HIS A 151 -5.45 12.32 10.44
N MET A 152 -4.81 12.99 11.40
CA MET A 152 -3.45 12.65 11.82
C MET A 152 -3.37 11.25 12.46
N LEU A 153 -4.32 10.86 13.31
CA LEU A 153 -4.35 9.51 13.87
C LEU A 153 -4.57 8.42 12.81
N ASN A 154 -5.35 8.69 11.77
CA ASN A 154 -5.43 7.78 10.63
C ASN A 154 -4.06 7.57 9.97
N HIS A 155 -3.27 8.64 9.80
CA HIS A 155 -1.90 8.52 9.30
C HIS A 155 -1.00 7.72 10.26
N VAL A 156 -1.12 7.94 11.58
CA VAL A 156 -0.42 7.12 12.57
C VAL A 156 -0.71 5.63 12.31
N MET A 157 -1.98 5.25 12.16
CA MET A 157 -2.36 3.86 11.96
C MET A 157 -1.89 3.29 10.61
N VAL A 158 -1.82 4.11 9.57
CA VAL A 158 -1.24 3.72 8.27
C VAL A 158 0.22 3.27 8.41
N HIS A 159 1.03 4.00 9.18
CA HIS A 159 2.45 3.69 9.37
C HIS A 159 2.65 2.65 10.47
N TYR A 160 1.99 2.80 11.60
CA TYR A 160 2.12 1.88 12.74
C TYR A 160 1.65 0.46 12.41
N SER A 161 0.65 0.29 11.57
CA SER A 161 0.22 -1.03 11.09
C SER A 161 1.35 -1.81 10.39
N ARG A 162 2.21 -1.12 9.65
CA ARG A 162 3.38 -1.73 9.02
C ARG A 162 4.46 -2.11 10.02
N VAL A 163 4.68 -1.28 11.04
CA VAL A 163 5.59 -1.58 12.15
C VAL A 163 5.12 -2.83 12.90
N LEU A 164 3.83 -2.92 13.22
CA LEU A 164 3.24 -4.08 13.87
C LEU A 164 3.33 -5.34 13.02
N LEU A 165 3.00 -5.24 11.72
CA LEU A 165 3.14 -6.36 10.80
C LEU A 165 4.61 -6.79 10.66
N HIS A 166 5.56 -5.86 10.62
CA HIS A 166 6.98 -6.20 10.58
C HIS A 166 7.42 -7.03 11.81
N ARG A 167 6.80 -6.79 12.96
CA ARG A 167 7.05 -7.58 14.17
C ARG A 167 6.41 -8.96 14.11
N TYR A 168 5.13 -9.04 13.78
CA TYR A 168 4.34 -10.25 13.97
C TYR A 168 4.19 -11.09 12.70
N TYR A 169 4.22 -10.44 11.51
CA TYR A 169 4.00 -11.04 10.20
C TYR A 169 4.86 -10.34 9.14
N PRO A 170 6.20 -10.41 9.27
CA PRO A 170 7.12 -9.61 8.47
C PRO A 170 6.93 -9.76 6.96
N GLU A 171 6.52 -10.94 6.50
CA GLU A 171 6.24 -11.23 5.09
C GLU A 171 4.98 -10.52 4.55
N ARG A 172 4.26 -9.78 5.40
CA ARG A 172 3.06 -9.01 5.03
C ARG A 172 3.19 -7.51 5.34
N ALA A 173 4.32 -7.08 5.88
CA ALA A 173 4.49 -5.74 6.45
C ALA A 173 4.24 -4.60 5.44
N GLN A 174 4.65 -4.77 4.17
CA GLN A 174 4.41 -3.79 3.11
C GLN A 174 2.92 -3.50 2.86
N LEU A 175 2.04 -4.46 3.13
CA LEU A 175 0.61 -4.33 2.86
C LEU A 175 -0.11 -3.42 3.88
N GLY A 176 0.43 -3.28 5.10
CA GLY A 176 -0.15 -2.42 6.13
C GLY A 176 -1.62 -2.76 6.42
N LEU A 177 -2.45 -1.74 6.55
CA LEU A 177 -3.87 -1.89 6.88
C LEU A 177 -4.65 -2.82 5.95
N LYS A 178 -4.23 -2.98 4.70
CA LYS A 178 -4.91 -3.83 3.69
C LYS A 178 -4.99 -5.32 4.09
N THR A 179 -4.12 -5.79 4.97
CA THR A 179 -4.03 -7.21 5.31
C THR A 179 -4.37 -7.51 6.77
N ILE A 180 -4.56 -6.50 7.62
CA ILE A 180 -4.73 -6.69 9.08
C ILE A 180 -5.90 -7.63 9.40
N ASP A 181 -7.07 -7.43 8.78
CA ASP A 181 -8.26 -8.24 9.02
C ASP A 181 -8.05 -9.73 8.73
N SER A 182 -7.18 -10.06 7.77
CA SER A 182 -6.91 -11.45 7.37
C SER A 182 -5.65 -12.04 8.01
N THR A 183 -4.83 -11.20 8.66
CA THR A 183 -3.49 -11.60 9.13
C THR A 183 -3.39 -11.64 10.65
N PHE A 184 -3.91 -10.62 11.34
CA PHE A 184 -3.80 -10.52 12.78
C PHE A 184 -4.64 -11.58 13.51
N GLN A 185 -4.11 -12.07 14.63
CA GLN A 185 -4.89 -12.90 15.57
C GLN A 185 -5.99 -12.07 16.21
N GLN A 186 -6.99 -12.76 16.76
CA GLN A 186 -8.21 -12.12 17.24
C GLN A 186 -7.94 -11.00 18.27
N GLU A 187 -6.99 -11.17 19.17
CA GLU A 187 -6.65 -10.16 20.19
C GLU A 187 -6.09 -8.88 19.56
N GLN A 188 -5.11 -9.01 18.67
CA GLN A 188 -4.51 -7.88 17.96
C GLN A 188 -5.52 -7.19 17.04
N LEU A 189 -6.32 -7.98 16.33
CA LEU A 189 -7.35 -7.46 15.44
C LEU A 189 -8.42 -6.68 16.21
N GLN A 190 -8.82 -7.18 17.39
CA GLN A 190 -9.78 -6.50 18.23
C GLN A 190 -9.23 -5.15 18.70
N ARG A 191 -7.97 -5.07 19.11
CA ARG A 191 -7.30 -3.82 19.52
C ARG A 191 -7.28 -2.80 18.37
N VAL A 192 -6.98 -3.23 17.14
CA VAL A 192 -7.07 -2.35 15.95
C VAL A 192 -8.49 -1.84 15.74
N LYS A 193 -9.49 -2.71 15.84
CA LYS A 193 -10.90 -2.35 15.65
C LYS A 193 -11.39 -1.34 16.68
N GLU A 194 -11.00 -1.48 17.94
CA GLU A 194 -11.32 -0.55 19.03
C GLU A 194 -10.72 0.83 18.74
N ILE A 195 -9.44 0.90 18.32
CA ILE A 195 -8.83 2.16 17.89
C ILE A 195 -9.64 2.81 16.77
N PHE A 196 -9.99 2.04 15.72
CA PHE A 196 -10.75 2.59 14.58
C PHE A 196 -12.19 2.97 14.93
N GLN A 197 -12.82 2.32 15.90
CA GLN A 197 -14.14 2.73 16.42
C GLN A 197 -14.08 4.11 17.10
N ASN A 198 -12.97 4.42 17.78
CA ASN A 198 -12.75 5.68 18.47
C ASN A 198 -12.08 6.75 17.60
N LEU A 199 -11.75 6.46 16.33
CA LEU A 199 -11.24 7.45 15.37
C LEU A 199 -12.36 8.38 14.85
N THR A 200 -13.02 9.05 15.78
CA THR A 200 -14.11 10.01 15.53
C THR A 200 -13.74 11.38 16.07
N VAL A 201 -14.46 12.42 15.64
CA VAL A 201 -14.26 13.78 16.15
C VAL A 201 -14.60 13.92 17.64
N ASN A 202 -15.32 12.97 18.22
CA ASN A 202 -15.71 13.00 19.63
C ASN A 202 -14.81 12.13 20.52
N ASP A 203 -14.23 11.07 19.96
CA ASP A 203 -13.60 9.99 20.75
C ASP A 203 -12.11 9.80 20.40
N HIS A 204 -11.53 10.67 19.53
CA HIS A 204 -10.12 10.52 19.09
C HIS A 204 -9.10 10.59 20.21
N GLU A 205 -9.43 11.15 21.37
CA GLU A 205 -8.56 11.15 22.54
C GLU A 205 -8.39 9.72 23.07
N GLU A 206 -9.47 8.94 23.13
CA GLU A 206 -9.42 7.51 23.53
C GLU A 206 -8.61 6.71 22.50
N ALA A 207 -8.85 6.92 21.19
CA ALA A 207 -8.05 6.27 20.17
C ALA A 207 -6.55 6.59 20.28
N SER A 208 -6.22 7.85 20.59
CA SER A 208 -4.83 8.28 20.82
C SER A 208 -4.21 7.57 22.03
N MET A 209 -4.94 7.44 23.14
CA MET A 209 -4.46 6.74 24.32
C MET A 209 -4.19 5.27 24.03
N ASP A 210 -5.10 4.59 23.34
CA ASP A 210 -4.94 3.17 22.96
C ASP A 210 -3.73 2.96 22.05
N ILE A 211 -3.50 3.86 21.08
CA ILE A 211 -2.33 3.83 20.20
C ILE A 211 -1.04 4.01 21.02
N ILE A 212 -1.00 5.00 21.91
CA ILE A 212 0.17 5.29 22.74
C ILE A 212 0.45 4.12 23.69
N GLU A 213 -0.56 3.52 24.30
CA GLU A 213 -0.40 2.34 25.15
C GLU A 213 0.19 1.16 24.37
N TRP A 214 -0.30 0.92 23.14
CA TRP A 214 0.27 -0.13 22.31
C TRP A 214 1.72 0.16 21.90
N LEU A 215 2.03 1.43 21.57
CA LEU A 215 3.40 1.83 21.28
C LEU A 215 4.34 1.63 22.49
N LYS A 216 3.87 1.83 23.71
CA LYS A 216 4.64 1.54 24.95
C LYS A 216 4.98 0.06 25.05
N ASP A 217 4.01 -0.81 24.77
CA ASP A 217 4.21 -2.27 24.77
C ASP A 217 5.27 -2.69 23.73
N GLU A 218 5.33 -1.97 22.60
CA GLU A 218 6.22 -2.28 21.48
C GLU A 218 7.58 -1.56 21.54
N GLU A 219 7.73 -0.54 22.38
CA GLU A 219 8.88 0.39 22.35
C GLU A 219 10.24 -0.33 22.51
N ALA A 220 10.32 -1.29 23.42
CA ALA A 220 11.56 -2.03 23.66
C ALA A 220 12.01 -2.78 22.39
N TRP A 221 11.07 -3.49 21.77
CA TRP A 221 11.32 -4.20 20.52
C TRP A 221 11.66 -3.25 19.36
N ILE A 222 10.89 -2.16 19.18
CA ILE A 222 11.17 -1.15 18.15
C ILE A 222 12.59 -0.61 18.31
N ASN A 223 13.00 -0.29 19.54
CA ASN A 223 14.32 0.22 19.85
C ASN A 223 15.44 -0.78 19.55
N GLU A 224 15.19 -2.07 19.64
CA GLU A 224 16.17 -3.11 19.23
C GLU A 224 16.30 -3.18 17.69
N GLN A 225 15.21 -2.95 16.96
CA GLN A 225 15.22 -3.00 15.49
C GLN A 225 15.80 -1.72 14.85
N VAL A 226 15.55 -0.55 15.45
CA VAL A 226 16.06 0.74 14.93
C VAL A 226 17.59 0.79 15.06
N LYS A 227 18.28 0.64 13.92
CA LYS A 227 19.74 0.66 13.84
C LYS A 227 20.23 1.92 13.11
N GLY A 228 21.30 2.52 13.59
CA GLY A 228 21.99 3.59 12.87
C GLY A 228 21.48 5.02 13.18
N THR A 229 20.39 5.20 13.91
CA THR A 229 19.91 6.52 14.31
C THR A 229 19.43 6.54 15.76
N ILE A 230 19.85 7.58 16.50
CA ILE A 230 19.37 7.84 17.86
C ILE A 230 18.13 8.77 17.85
N TYR A 231 17.93 9.51 16.77
CA TYR A 231 16.88 10.51 16.69
C TYR A 231 15.50 9.87 16.66
N THR A 232 15.30 8.83 15.87
CA THR A 232 14.07 8.04 15.82
C THR A 232 13.65 7.56 17.21
N LYS A 233 14.58 6.95 17.96
CA LYS A 233 14.32 6.45 19.33
C LYS A 233 13.92 7.56 20.28
N LYS A 234 14.66 8.68 20.28
CA LYS A 234 14.37 9.84 21.14
C LYS A 234 13.02 10.46 20.79
N PHE A 235 12.72 10.57 19.51
CA PHE A 235 11.47 11.21 19.07
C PHE A 235 10.28 10.32 19.41
N LEU A 236 10.35 9.02 19.12
CA LEU A 236 9.30 8.07 19.51
C LEU A 236 9.09 8.09 21.02
N HIS A 237 10.17 7.97 21.82
CA HIS A 237 10.10 8.02 23.27
C HIS A 237 9.40 9.28 23.78
N ARG A 238 9.76 10.46 23.22
CA ARG A 238 9.13 11.74 23.53
C ARG A 238 7.63 11.72 23.28
N MET A 239 7.21 11.14 22.15
CA MET A 239 5.79 11.06 21.77
C MET A 239 4.99 10.10 22.65
N ILE A 240 5.63 9.04 23.12
CA ILE A 240 4.98 8.02 23.98
C ILE A 240 4.88 8.49 25.45
N HIS A 241 5.91 9.16 25.98
CA HIS A 241 6.03 9.44 27.41
C HIS A 241 5.84 10.94 27.76
N GLY A 242 5.87 11.83 26.79
CA GLY A 242 5.68 13.25 27.00
C GLY A 242 6.88 13.98 27.64
N GLU A 243 8.05 13.33 27.72
CA GLU A 243 9.27 13.83 28.37
C GLU A 243 10.33 14.34 27.40
#